data_458d195d800fce9d0b92c2e46d4a1f80
#
_entry.id   458d195d800fce9d0b92c2e46d4a1f80
#
_cell.length_a   1.000
_cell.length_b   1.000
_cell.length_c   1.000
_cell.angle_alpha   90.00
_cell.angle_beta   90.00
_cell.angle_gamma   90.00
#
_symmetry.space_group_name_H-M   'P 1'
#
loop_
_entity.id
_entity.type
_entity.pdbx_description
1 polymer ?
#
loop_
_entity_poly.entity_id
_entity_poly.type
_entity_poly.pdbx_seq_one_letter_code
_entity_poly.pdbx_strand_id
1 'polypeptide(L)'
;MTNATLQTNHGAIDIELYDEDAPKTVENFKKLAQDGFYDGVIFHRVISDFMIQGGDPTGTGSGGPGYQFEDEFNDHKVEKGALAMANAGPNTNGSQFFIVTADACPWLDGKHTVFGRVTSGMDVVSTIDQVDTGPGDRPRDEVRIESVSLA
;
A
#
# COMPACT_ATOMS: atom_id res chain seq x y z
N MET A 1 5.44 7.78 -15.96
CA MET A 1 4.83 7.13 -14.79
C MET A 1 4.48 5.69 -15.10
N THR A 2 4.58 4.83 -14.13
CA THR A 2 4.23 3.43 -14.30
C THR A 2 2.82 3.20 -13.79
N ASN A 3 2.02 2.47 -14.55
CA ASN A 3 0.70 2.02 -14.13
C ASN A 3 0.78 0.57 -13.68
N ALA A 4 0.01 0.22 -12.67
CA ALA A 4 -0.08 -1.15 -12.16
C ALA A 4 -1.52 -1.45 -11.76
N THR A 5 -1.82 -2.73 -11.65
CA THR A 5 -3.12 -3.21 -11.16
C THR A 5 -2.91 -4.19 -10.02
N LEU A 6 -3.48 -3.88 -8.87
CA LEU A 6 -3.59 -4.82 -7.76
C LEU A 6 -4.85 -5.63 -7.96
N GLN A 7 -4.70 -6.91 -8.27
CA GLN A 7 -5.85 -7.80 -8.39
C GLN A 7 -6.12 -8.40 -7.01
N THR A 8 -7.22 -8.01 -6.40
CA THR A 8 -7.59 -8.51 -5.06
C THR A 8 -8.78 -9.46 -5.14
N ASN A 9 -9.02 -10.18 -4.05
CA ASN A 9 -10.22 -11.02 -3.96
C ASN A 9 -11.52 -10.20 -3.81
N HIS A 10 -11.42 -8.87 -3.78
CA HIS A 10 -12.58 -7.95 -3.83
C HIS A 10 -12.68 -7.21 -5.17
N GLY A 11 -11.74 -7.38 -6.07
CA GLY A 11 -11.70 -6.73 -7.37
C GLY A 11 -10.38 -6.05 -7.68
N ALA A 12 -10.31 -5.36 -8.80
CA ALA A 12 -9.11 -4.71 -9.29
C ALA A 12 -8.98 -3.28 -8.75
N ILE A 13 -7.76 -2.90 -8.38
CA ILE A 13 -7.40 -1.53 -8.00
C ILE A 13 -6.29 -1.09 -8.94
N ASP A 14 -6.58 -0.11 -9.78
CA ASP A 14 -5.57 0.45 -10.70
C ASP A 14 -4.87 1.61 -10.01
N ILE A 15 -3.55 1.63 -10.14
CA ILE A 15 -2.70 2.64 -9.51
C ILE A 15 -1.73 3.24 -10.51
N GLU A 16 -1.34 4.48 -10.25
CA GLU A 16 -0.29 5.19 -10.96
C GLU A 16 0.86 5.41 -9.99
N LEU A 17 2.06 5.03 -10.40
CA LEU A 17 3.26 5.14 -9.57
C LEU A 17 4.09 6.36 -9.96
N TYR A 18 4.64 7.05 -8.97
CA TYR A 18 5.38 8.31 -9.15
C TYR A 18 6.87 8.03 -9.37
N ASP A 19 7.23 7.57 -10.56
CA ASP A 19 8.61 7.17 -10.90
C ASP A 19 9.62 8.30 -10.70
N GLU A 20 9.21 9.55 -10.92
CA GLU A 20 10.11 10.70 -10.80
C GLU A 20 10.24 11.20 -9.37
N ASP A 21 9.16 11.18 -8.61
CA ASP A 21 9.14 11.76 -7.25
C ASP A 21 9.59 10.77 -6.17
N ALA A 22 9.46 9.47 -6.43
CA ALA A 22 9.88 8.40 -5.53
C ALA A 22 10.54 7.25 -6.31
N PRO A 23 11.66 7.51 -7.01
CA PRO A 23 12.23 6.56 -7.96
C PRO A 23 12.67 5.23 -7.34
N LYS A 24 13.28 5.27 -6.17
CA LYS A 24 13.75 4.04 -5.50
C LYS A 24 12.59 3.25 -4.94
N THR A 25 11.60 3.92 -4.37
CA THR A 25 10.40 3.29 -3.82
C THR A 25 9.60 2.62 -4.93
N VAL A 26 9.41 3.30 -6.05
CA VAL A 26 8.70 2.75 -7.20
C VAL A 26 9.45 1.57 -7.80
N GLU A 27 10.77 1.69 -7.96
CA GLU A 27 11.59 0.58 -8.49
C GLU A 27 11.51 -0.64 -7.58
N ASN A 28 11.56 -0.45 -6.27
CA ASN A 28 11.40 -1.51 -5.29
C ASN A 28 10.04 -2.20 -5.43
N PHE A 29 8.97 -1.41 -5.50
CA PHE A 29 7.61 -1.94 -5.67
C PHE A 29 7.49 -2.74 -6.97
N LYS A 30 8.00 -2.21 -8.07
CA LYS A 30 7.98 -2.88 -9.38
C LYS A 30 8.71 -4.22 -9.33
N LYS A 31 9.90 -4.23 -8.75
CA LYS A 31 10.71 -5.44 -8.63
C LYS A 31 9.99 -6.50 -7.82
N LEU A 32 9.44 -6.13 -6.66
CA LEU A 32 8.70 -7.06 -5.82
C LEU A 32 7.46 -7.59 -6.54
N ALA A 33 6.74 -6.72 -7.25
CA ALA A 33 5.59 -7.13 -8.04
C ALA A 33 5.96 -8.11 -9.14
N GLN A 34 7.04 -7.85 -9.87
CA GLN A 34 7.52 -8.72 -10.95
C GLN A 34 7.99 -10.07 -10.44
N ASP A 35 8.55 -10.11 -9.25
CA ASP A 35 9.05 -11.34 -8.62
C ASP A 35 7.92 -12.17 -7.99
N GLY A 36 6.67 -11.70 -8.04
CA GLY A 36 5.54 -12.38 -7.41
C GLY A 36 5.50 -12.26 -5.90
N PHE A 37 6.27 -11.33 -5.33
CA PHE A 37 6.39 -11.14 -3.88
C PHE A 37 5.04 -10.86 -3.22
N TYR A 38 4.19 -10.07 -3.89
CA TYR A 38 2.89 -9.68 -3.35
C TYR A 38 1.77 -10.70 -3.61
N ASP A 39 2.03 -11.75 -4.37
CA ASP A 39 1.01 -12.75 -4.68
C ASP A 39 0.58 -13.49 -3.42
N GLY A 40 -0.71 -13.45 -3.11
CA GLY A 40 -1.27 -14.08 -1.92
C GLY A 40 -1.07 -13.31 -0.61
N VAL A 41 -0.45 -12.13 -0.67
CA VAL A 41 -0.20 -11.31 0.52
C VAL A 41 -1.46 -10.55 0.91
N ILE A 42 -1.77 -10.50 2.22
CA ILE A 42 -3.01 -9.93 2.72
C ILE A 42 -2.89 -8.46 3.10
N PHE A 43 -4.03 -7.78 3.15
CA PHE A 43 -4.17 -6.53 3.88
C PHE A 43 -4.44 -6.89 5.34
N HIS A 44 -3.39 -6.88 6.14
CA HIS A 44 -3.46 -7.37 7.52
C HIS A 44 -3.99 -6.33 8.51
N ARG A 45 -4.13 -5.09 8.09
CA ARG A 45 -4.59 -4.00 8.95
C ARG A 45 -5.50 -3.07 8.15
N VAL A 46 -6.75 -2.99 8.59
CA VAL A 46 -7.76 -2.11 7.98
C VAL A 46 -8.39 -1.28 9.07
N ILE A 47 -8.28 0.03 8.96
CA ILE A 47 -8.92 0.98 9.87
C ILE A 47 -9.88 1.82 9.03
N SER A 48 -11.18 1.65 9.27
CA SER A 48 -12.22 2.37 8.55
C SER A 48 -12.02 3.87 8.64
N ASP A 49 -12.20 4.55 7.51
CA ASP A 49 -12.03 5.99 7.36
C ASP A 49 -10.62 6.47 7.72
N PHE A 50 -9.63 5.61 7.54
CA PHE A 50 -8.22 5.94 7.69
C PHE A 50 -7.39 5.34 6.55
N MET A 51 -7.15 4.03 6.55
CA MET A 51 -6.32 3.39 5.53
C MET A 51 -6.50 1.87 5.53
N ILE A 52 -6.08 1.25 4.43
CA ILE A 52 -5.91 -0.20 4.34
C ILE A 52 -4.43 -0.48 4.12
N GLN A 53 -3.85 -1.36 4.92
CA GLN A 53 -2.41 -1.64 4.92
C GLN A 53 -2.12 -3.11 4.62
N GLY A 54 -1.17 -3.35 3.76
CA GLY A 54 -0.73 -4.69 3.39
C GLY A 54 0.71 -4.72 2.92
N GLY A 55 1.10 -5.82 2.29
CA GLY A 55 2.43 -5.96 1.70
C GLY A 55 3.44 -6.69 2.58
N ASP A 56 3.04 -7.17 3.76
CA ASP A 56 3.89 -8.01 4.59
C ASP A 56 3.67 -9.48 4.22
N PRO A 57 4.69 -10.18 3.71
CA PRO A 57 4.53 -11.57 3.29
C PRO A 57 4.17 -12.52 4.45
N THR A 58 4.46 -12.14 5.69
CA THR A 58 4.08 -12.94 6.87
C THR A 58 2.68 -12.61 7.38
N GLY A 59 2.11 -11.47 6.95
CA GLY A 59 0.78 -11.03 7.37
C GLY A 59 0.67 -10.62 8.84
N THR A 60 1.80 -10.39 9.51
CA THR A 60 1.84 -10.06 10.95
C THR A 60 2.03 -8.58 11.24
N GLY A 61 2.47 -7.82 10.24
CA GLY A 61 2.88 -6.42 10.39
C GLY A 61 4.38 -6.24 10.66
N SER A 62 5.09 -7.34 10.91
CA SER A 62 6.53 -7.31 11.26
C SER A 62 7.45 -7.80 10.15
N GLY A 63 6.90 -8.38 9.08
CA GLY A 63 7.69 -8.92 7.98
C GLY A 63 7.98 -7.91 6.90
N GLY A 64 8.84 -8.31 5.98
CA GLY A 64 9.26 -7.47 4.85
C GLY A 64 10.12 -8.24 3.87
N PRO A 65 10.80 -7.55 2.95
CA PRO A 65 11.57 -8.19 1.89
C PRO A 65 13.00 -8.61 2.33
N GLY A 66 13.35 -8.39 3.58
CA GLY A 66 14.69 -8.73 4.10
C GLY A 66 15.68 -7.57 4.05
N TYR A 67 15.23 -6.36 3.72
CA TYR A 67 16.06 -5.15 3.70
C TYR A 67 15.20 -3.93 3.98
N GLN A 68 15.85 -2.80 4.23
CA GLN A 68 15.18 -1.50 4.39
C GLN A 68 15.88 -0.47 3.49
N PHE A 69 15.15 0.57 3.11
CA PHE A 69 15.70 1.66 2.32
C PHE A 69 15.16 3.02 2.76
N GLU A 70 15.83 4.08 2.32
CA GLU A 70 15.56 5.44 2.74
C GLU A 70 14.23 5.98 2.25
N ASP A 71 13.71 6.96 2.98
CA ASP A 71 12.52 7.72 2.59
C ASP A 71 12.80 8.60 1.37
N GLU A 72 11.74 8.86 0.59
CA GLU A 72 11.78 9.75 -0.56
C GLU A 72 10.61 10.73 -0.45
N PHE A 73 10.72 11.68 0.48
CA PHE A 73 9.65 12.66 0.69
C PHE A 73 9.53 13.59 -0.51
N ASN A 74 8.31 13.97 -0.82
CA ASN A 74 7.97 14.78 -1.98
C ASN A 74 6.73 15.64 -1.66
N ASP A 75 6.22 16.35 -2.68
CA ASP A 75 5.09 17.28 -2.50
C ASP A 75 3.72 16.61 -2.49
N HIS A 76 3.65 15.30 -2.77
CA HIS A 76 2.39 14.58 -2.70
C HIS A 76 1.95 14.41 -1.25
N LYS A 77 0.66 14.64 -1.01
CA LYS A 77 0.09 14.57 0.33
C LYS A 77 -0.46 13.19 0.64
N VAL A 78 -0.51 12.86 1.93
CA VAL A 78 -1.15 11.64 2.41
C VAL A 78 -2.65 11.92 2.50
N GLU A 79 -3.34 11.68 1.39
CA GLU A 79 -4.76 11.99 1.23
C GLU A 79 -5.49 10.84 0.50
N LYS A 80 -6.81 10.93 0.40
CA LYS A 80 -7.63 9.84 -0.16
C LYS A 80 -7.08 9.35 -1.50
N GLY A 81 -6.87 8.03 -1.59
CA GLY A 81 -6.35 7.37 -2.78
C GLY A 81 -4.84 7.35 -2.88
N ALA A 82 -4.11 7.99 -1.96
CA ALA A 82 -2.66 7.95 -1.96
C ALA A 82 -2.14 6.57 -1.56
N LEU A 83 -1.08 6.12 -2.24
CA LEU A 83 -0.28 4.98 -1.82
C LEU A 83 0.96 5.51 -1.12
N ALA A 84 1.19 5.05 0.11
CA ALA A 84 2.33 5.46 0.90
C ALA A 84 2.99 4.25 1.56
N MET A 85 4.29 4.37 1.83
CA MET A 85 5.03 3.29 2.48
C MET A 85 4.79 3.29 3.98
N ALA A 86 4.43 2.14 4.52
CA ALA A 86 4.44 1.91 5.96
C ALA A 86 5.90 1.82 6.42
N ASN A 87 6.17 2.30 7.64
CA ASN A 87 7.52 2.27 8.21
C ASN A 87 7.46 2.18 9.73
N ALA A 88 8.63 1.95 10.34
CA ALA A 88 8.81 1.91 11.79
C ALA A 88 9.74 3.05 12.24
N GLY A 89 9.66 4.19 11.56
CA GLY A 89 10.49 5.36 11.79
C GLY A 89 11.24 5.76 10.53
N PRO A 90 12.14 6.74 10.59
CA PRO A 90 12.87 7.23 9.42
C PRO A 90 13.69 6.13 8.74
N ASN A 91 13.63 6.10 7.41
CA ASN A 91 14.46 5.25 6.56
C ASN A 91 14.31 3.74 6.84
N THR A 92 13.08 3.30 7.12
CA THR A 92 12.79 1.88 7.40
C THR A 92 11.79 1.28 6.43
N ASN A 93 11.75 1.76 5.20
CA ASN A 93 10.86 1.26 4.16
C ASN A 93 11.26 -0.15 3.73
N GLY A 94 10.28 -0.99 3.48
CA GLY A 94 10.49 -2.36 3.00
C GLY A 94 9.48 -2.72 1.93
N SER A 95 8.48 -3.53 2.26
CA SER A 95 7.44 -3.95 1.31
C SER A 95 6.03 -3.52 1.72
N GLN A 96 5.82 -3.15 2.97
CA GLN A 96 4.48 -2.78 3.44
C GLN A 96 4.10 -1.39 2.96
N PHE A 97 2.85 -1.27 2.54
CA PHE A 97 2.30 0.01 2.08
C PHE A 97 0.85 0.12 2.54
N PHE A 98 0.31 1.33 2.46
CA PHE A 98 -1.09 1.55 2.74
C PHE A 98 -1.73 2.45 1.68
N ILE A 99 -3.04 2.28 1.52
CA ILE A 99 -3.88 3.11 0.65
C ILE A 99 -4.80 3.92 1.56
N VAL A 100 -4.78 5.22 1.42
CA VAL A 100 -5.53 6.13 2.28
C VAL A 100 -7.00 6.14 1.89
N THR A 101 -7.88 5.98 2.88
CA THR A 101 -9.33 6.05 2.71
C THR A 101 -9.94 7.28 3.38
N ALA A 102 -9.24 7.90 4.33
CA ALA A 102 -9.62 9.21 4.88
C ALA A 102 -9.46 10.31 3.85
N ASP A 103 -10.16 11.42 4.03
CA ASP A 103 -10.02 12.57 3.10
C ASP A 103 -8.59 13.10 3.07
N ALA A 104 -7.96 13.26 4.23
CA ALA A 104 -6.57 13.65 4.34
C ALA A 104 -5.99 13.23 5.69
N CYS A 105 -4.70 12.94 5.71
CA CYS A 105 -3.95 12.59 6.91
C CYS A 105 -2.72 13.50 7.04
N PRO A 106 -2.93 14.81 7.29
CA PRO A 106 -1.81 15.77 7.29
C PRO A 106 -0.75 15.48 8.35
N TRP A 107 -1.09 14.77 9.43
CA TRP A 107 -0.12 14.35 10.44
C TRP A 107 0.88 13.32 9.93
N LEU A 108 0.63 12.71 8.77
CA LEU A 108 1.53 11.75 8.13
C LEU A 108 2.38 12.36 7.02
N ASP A 109 2.06 13.59 6.58
CA ASP A 109 2.82 14.28 5.54
C ASP A 109 4.27 14.47 6.01
N GLY A 110 5.21 14.13 5.12
CA GLY A 110 6.65 14.22 5.43
C GLY A 110 7.17 13.14 6.37
N LYS A 111 6.36 12.11 6.69
CA LYS A 111 6.76 10.98 7.54
C LYS A 111 6.68 9.65 6.80
N HIS A 112 5.91 9.60 5.72
CA HIS A 112 5.75 8.41 4.87
C HIS A 112 5.96 8.81 3.42
N THR A 113 6.68 7.99 2.68
CA THR A 113 6.89 8.21 1.25
C THR A 113 5.61 7.94 0.48
N VAL A 114 5.05 8.96 -0.13
CA VAL A 114 3.92 8.82 -1.06
C VAL A 114 4.50 8.48 -2.43
N PHE A 115 4.18 7.31 -2.95
CA PHE A 115 4.78 6.82 -4.20
C PHE A 115 3.78 6.52 -5.31
N GLY A 116 2.49 6.76 -5.08
CA GLY A 116 1.49 6.54 -6.10
C GLY A 116 0.11 6.96 -5.65
N ARG A 117 -0.87 6.71 -6.52
CA ARG A 117 -2.28 6.99 -6.23
C ARG A 117 -3.19 6.00 -6.95
N VAL A 118 -4.38 5.81 -6.43
CA VAL A 118 -5.43 5.02 -7.08
C VAL A 118 -6.02 5.85 -8.22
N THR A 119 -6.07 5.29 -9.42
CA THR A 119 -6.68 5.93 -10.60
C THR A 119 -8.04 5.33 -10.93
N SER A 120 -8.27 4.06 -10.58
CA SER A 120 -9.55 3.38 -10.79
C SER A 120 -9.69 2.30 -9.70
N GLY A 121 -10.92 1.98 -9.32
CA GLY A 121 -11.16 0.96 -8.30
C GLY A 121 -11.23 1.49 -6.87
N MET A 122 -11.45 2.80 -6.67
CA MET A 122 -11.68 3.33 -5.32
C MET A 122 -12.93 2.71 -4.66
N ASP A 123 -13.89 2.25 -5.44
CA ASP A 123 -15.04 1.51 -4.93
C ASP A 123 -14.60 0.18 -4.29
N VAL A 124 -13.61 -0.50 -4.87
CA VAL A 124 -13.01 -1.70 -4.28
C VAL A 124 -12.29 -1.35 -2.96
N VAL A 125 -11.50 -0.29 -2.97
CA VAL A 125 -10.80 0.19 -1.76
C VAL A 125 -11.81 0.53 -0.67
N SER A 126 -12.91 1.21 -1.03
CA SER A 126 -13.99 1.56 -0.09
C SER A 126 -14.69 0.32 0.47
N THR A 127 -14.88 -0.71 -0.33
CA THR A 127 -15.44 -1.98 0.12
C THR A 127 -14.51 -2.65 1.15
N ILE A 128 -13.22 -2.68 0.88
CA ILE A 128 -12.23 -3.23 1.80
C ILE A 128 -12.19 -2.42 3.10
N ASP A 129 -12.29 -1.11 3.00
CA ASP A 129 -12.33 -0.20 4.16
C ASP A 129 -13.46 -0.53 5.15
N GLN A 130 -14.54 -1.12 4.65
CA GLN A 130 -15.74 -1.41 5.44
C GLN A 130 -15.84 -2.87 5.92
N VAL A 131 -14.86 -3.72 5.68
CA VAL A 131 -14.91 -5.11 6.12
C VAL A 131 -14.84 -5.20 7.64
N ASP A 132 -15.43 -6.26 8.21
CA ASP A 132 -15.37 -6.53 9.62
C ASP A 132 -13.93 -6.85 10.04
N THR A 133 -13.49 -6.24 11.13
CA THR A 133 -12.15 -6.47 11.67
C THR A 133 -12.23 -7.03 13.09
N GLY A 134 -11.17 -7.70 13.49
CA GLY A 134 -10.97 -8.23 14.82
C GLY A 134 -9.81 -7.55 15.54
N PRO A 135 -9.23 -8.20 16.56
CA PRO A 135 -8.08 -7.65 17.28
C PRO A 135 -6.94 -7.26 16.35
N GLY A 136 -6.32 -6.10 16.60
CA GLY A 136 -5.23 -5.57 15.78
C GLY A 136 -5.71 -5.00 14.44
N ASP A 137 -6.99 -4.70 14.30
CA ASP A 137 -7.59 -4.16 13.06
C ASP A 137 -7.43 -5.11 11.86
N ARG A 138 -7.35 -6.40 12.16
CA ARG A 138 -7.18 -7.44 11.15
C ARG A 138 -8.54 -7.83 10.59
N PRO A 139 -8.72 -7.85 9.25
CA PRO A 139 -9.96 -8.33 8.64
C PRO A 139 -10.29 -9.75 9.10
N ARG A 140 -11.56 -9.99 9.45
CA ARG A 140 -12.02 -11.31 9.89
C ARG A 140 -11.98 -12.32 8.76
N ASP A 141 -12.34 -11.87 7.55
CA ASP A 141 -12.18 -12.64 6.32
C ASP A 141 -11.00 -12.08 5.57
N GLU A 142 -10.11 -12.93 5.08
CA GLU A 142 -8.91 -12.48 4.38
C GLU A 142 -9.23 -11.56 3.21
N VAL A 143 -8.55 -10.42 3.19
CA VAL A 143 -8.47 -9.54 2.03
C VAL A 143 -7.05 -9.72 1.48
N ARG A 144 -6.92 -10.28 0.28
CA ARG A 144 -5.59 -10.59 -0.25
C ARG A 144 -5.38 -10.01 -1.63
N ILE A 145 -4.13 -9.73 -1.91
CA ILE A 145 -3.65 -9.40 -3.25
C ILE A 145 -3.41 -10.74 -3.94
N GLU A 146 -4.15 -11.01 -5.00
CA GLU A 146 -3.96 -12.24 -5.78
C GLU A 146 -2.77 -12.11 -6.71
N SER A 147 -2.60 -10.94 -7.30
CA SER A 147 -1.46 -10.63 -8.17
C SER A 147 -1.31 -9.11 -8.34
N VAL A 148 -0.12 -8.69 -8.76
CA VAL A 148 0.14 -7.31 -9.17
C VAL A 148 0.70 -7.36 -10.59
N SER A 149 0.01 -6.70 -11.51
CA SER A 149 0.48 -6.60 -12.89
C SER A 149 0.93 -5.18 -13.20
N LEU A 150 2.03 -5.07 -13.95
CA LEU A 150 2.57 -3.78 -14.39
C LEU A 150 2.17 -3.56 -15.85
N ALA A 151 1.77 -2.35 -16.15
CA ALA A 151 1.41 -1.97 -17.51
C ALA A 151 2.58 -1.31 -18.22
#